data_b3ff902ebe491cb9a1b88dd3257017e7
#
_entry.id   b3ff902ebe491cb9a1b88dd3257017e7
#
_cell.length_a   1.000
_cell.length_b   1.000
_cell.length_c   1.000
_cell.angle_alpha   90.00
_cell.angle_beta   90.00
_cell.angle_gamma   90.00
#
_symmetry.space_group_name_H-M   'P 1'
#
loop_
_entity.id
_entity.type
_entity.pdbx_description
1 polymer ?
#
loop_
_entity_poly.entity_id
_entity_poly.type
_entity_poly.pdbx_seq_one_letter_code
_entity_poly.pdbx_strand_id
1 'polypeptide(L)'
;MNPSTAVARRLVNALVEAGVEHVVYCPGSRDAPIGYALADAETAGWLRVYVRLDERSAGFVALGLGRAGCPAALVTTSGTAVANIHPAVLEADAAGVPLIVLSADRPAEMWHTGAN
;
A
#
# COMPACT_ATOMS: atom_id res chain seq x y z
N MET A 1 -17.01 -5.60 14.81
CA MET A 1 -16.03 -5.32 13.72
C MET A 1 -14.79 -6.16 13.98
N ASN A 2 -14.30 -6.83 12.95
CA ASN A 2 -13.06 -7.58 13.00
C ASN A 2 -11.88 -6.63 13.31
N PRO A 3 -10.93 -7.00 14.21
CA PRO A 3 -9.77 -6.17 14.53
C PRO A 3 -8.97 -5.71 13.30
N SER A 4 -8.75 -6.59 12.33
CA SER A 4 -8.05 -6.25 11.09
C SER A 4 -8.77 -5.16 10.28
N THR A 5 -10.09 -5.20 10.23
CA THR A 5 -10.90 -4.17 9.58
C THR A 5 -10.79 -2.83 10.31
N ALA A 6 -10.79 -2.85 11.65
CA ALA A 6 -10.63 -1.64 12.43
C ALA A 6 -9.26 -0.99 12.23
N VAL A 7 -8.19 -1.79 12.21
CA VAL A 7 -6.82 -1.31 11.92
C VAL A 7 -6.73 -0.75 10.51
N ALA A 8 -7.25 -1.47 9.51
CA ALA A 8 -7.22 -1.04 8.12
C ALA A 8 -7.91 0.33 7.93
N ARG A 9 -9.09 0.51 8.52
CA ARG A 9 -9.79 1.80 8.47
C ARG A 9 -9.00 2.93 9.11
N ARG A 10 -8.35 2.67 10.24
CA ARG A 10 -7.48 3.67 10.91
C ARG A 10 -6.29 4.05 10.04
N LEU A 11 -5.66 3.06 9.40
CA LEU A 11 -4.53 3.31 8.49
C LEU A 11 -4.96 4.17 7.30
N VAL A 12 -6.06 3.83 6.64
CA VAL A 12 -6.56 4.59 5.49
C VAL A 12 -6.98 6.00 5.91
N ASN A 13 -7.66 6.16 7.04
CA ASN A 13 -7.99 7.49 7.56
C ASN A 13 -6.74 8.32 7.85
N ALA A 14 -5.70 7.71 8.43
CA ALA A 14 -4.44 8.40 8.69
C ALA A 14 -3.75 8.86 7.39
N LEU A 15 -3.81 8.06 6.32
CA LEU A 15 -3.32 8.49 5.00
C LEU A 15 -4.08 9.71 4.49
N VAL A 16 -5.41 9.70 4.57
CA VAL A 16 -6.26 10.82 4.15
C VAL A 16 -5.96 12.07 4.98
N GLU A 17 -5.88 11.94 6.30
CA GLU A 17 -5.54 13.04 7.21
C GLU A 17 -4.14 13.62 6.95
N ALA A 18 -3.21 12.77 6.52
CA ALA A 18 -1.86 13.18 6.13
C ALA A 18 -1.80 13.85 4.75
N GLY A 19 -2.92 13.95 4.04
CA GLY A 19 -3.00 14.57 2.72
C GLY A 19 -2.62 13.66 1.56
N VAL A 20 -2.62 12.32 1.76
CA VAL A 20 -2.41 11.36 0.68
C VAL A 20 -3.68 11.24 -0.15
N GLU A 21 -3.61 11.62 -1.41
CA GLU A 21 -4.74 11.59 -2.35
C GLU A 21 -4.65 10.41 -3.34
N HIS A 22 -3.51 9.74 -3.41
CA HIS A 22 -3.26 8.67 -4.37
C HIS A 22 -2.71 7.43 -3.66
N VAL A 23 -3.32 6.28 -3.91
CA VAL A 23 -2.87 4.99 -3.39
C VAL A 23 -2.75 3.99 -4.52
N VAL A 24 -1.57 3.39 -4.67
CA VAL A 24 -1.36 2.26 -5.57
C VAL A 24 -1.53 0.98 -4.76
N TYR A 25 -2.48 0.15 -5.16
CA TYR A 25 -2.88 -1.03 -4.41
C TYR A 25 -2.62 -2.30 -5.21
N CYS A 26 -1.84 -3.20 -4.62
CA CYS A 26 -1.57 -4.55 -5.15
C CYS A 26 -2.35 -5.57 -4.31
N PRO A 27 -3.46 -6.13 -4.83
CA PRO A 27 -4.35 -6.96 -4.04
C PRO A 27 -3.73 -8.30 -3.65
N GLY A 28 -4.00 -8.72 -2.43
CA GLY A 28 -3.66 -10.02 -1.89
C GLY A 28 -4.53 -10.35 -0.69
N SER A 29 -4.42 -11.57 -0.15
CA SER A 29 -5.28 -12.00 0.95
C SER A 29 -4.97 -11.27 2.26
N ARG A 30 -3.70 -10.95 2.51
CA ARG A 30 -3.30 -10.34 3.78
C ARG A 30 -3.59 -8.84 3.84
N ASP A 31 -3.63 -8.16 2.72
CA ASP A 31 -4.00 -6.75 2.64
C ASP A 31 -5.47 -6.50 2.25
N ALA A 32 -6.27 -7.55 2.11
CA ALA A 32 -7.69 -7.43 1.77
C ALA A 32 -8.46 -6.46 2.69
N PRO A 33 -8.27 -6.44 4.02
CA PRO A 33 -8.92 -5.46 4.88
C PRO A 33 -8.56 -4.00 4.49
N ILE A 34 -7.33 -3.76 4.08
CA ILE A 34 -6.90 -2.44 3.59
C ILE A 34 -7.59 -2.13 2.26
N GLY A 35 -7.67 -3.12 1.36
CA GLY A 35 -8.37 -2.98 0.07
C GLY A 35 -9.83 -2.56 0.24
N TYR A 36 -10.56 -3.16 1.17
CA TYR A 36 -11.94 -2.75 1.46
C TYR A 36 -12.01 -1.33 2.02
N ALA A 37 -11.13 -0.96 2.95
CA ALA A 37 -11.09 0.40 3.50
C ALA A 37 -10.72 1.45 2.43
N LEU A 38 -9.85 1.10 1.49
CA LEU A 38 -9.52 1.96 0.34
C LEU A 38 -10.70 2.14 -0.60
N ALA A 39 -11.47 1.08 -0.88
CA ALA A 39 -12.66 1.16 -1.71
C ALA A 39 -13.74 2.08 -1.08
N ASP A 40 -13.92 1.99 0.24
CA ASP A 40 -14.81 2.88 0.97
C ASP A 40 -14.35 4.35 0.86
N ALA A 41 -13.06 4.61 1.04
CA ALA A 41 -12.48 5.95 0.96
C ALA A 41 -12.56 6.53 -0.47
N GLU A 42 -12.32 5.72 -1.49
CA GLU A 42 -12.47 6.14 -2.89
C GLU A 42 -13.93 6.47 -3.22
N THR A 43 -14.87 5.63 -2.77
CA THR A 43 -16.30 5.88 -2.94
C THR A 43 -16.73 7.19 -2.27
N ALA A 44 -16.14 7.51 -1.11
CA ALA A 44 -16.37 8.77 -0.42
C ALA A 44 -15.67 9.97 -1.10
N GLY A 45 -14.85 9.76 -2.11
CA GLY A 45 -14.12 10.81 -2.82
C GLY A 45 -12.92 11.37 -2.06
N TRP A 46 -12.40 10.65 -1.07
CA TRP A 46 -11.29 11.12 -0.24
C TRP A 46 -9.92 10.88 -0.86
N LEU A 47 -9.80 9.82 -1.68
CA LEU A 47 -8.57 9.46 -2.38
C LEU A 47 -8.89 8.71 -3.67
N ARG A 48 -7.86 8.45 -4.44
CA ARG A 48 -7.96 7.65 -5.67
C ARG A 48 -7.10 6.40 -5.56
N VAL A 49 -7.65 5.27 -5.97
CA VAL A 49 -6.98 3.96 -5.93
C VAL A 49 -6.58 3.51 -7.32
N TYR A 50 -5.33 3.12 -7.47
CA TYR A 50 -4.77 2.55 -8.69
C TYR A 50 -4.43 1.09 -8.45
N VAL A 51 -5.28 0.18 -8.91
CA VAL A 51 -5.04 -1.26 -8.75
C VAL A 51 -3.98 -1.73 -9.75
N ARG A 52 -2.97 -2.43 -9.27
CA ARG A 52 -1.93 -3.05 -10.08
C ARG A 52 -1.67 -4.47 -9.59
N LEU A 53 -1.41 -5.40 -10.51
CA LEU A 53 -1.14 -6.79 -10.17
C LEU A 53 0.34 -7.06 -9.93
N ASP A 54 1.22 -6.32 -10.62
CA ASP A 54 2.67 -6.45 -10.49
C ASP A 54 3.20 -5.37 -9.54
N GLU A 55 3.74 -5.79 -8.40
CA GLU A 55 4.26 -4.90 -7.36
C GLU A 55 5.46 -4.07 -7.82
N ARG A 56 6.29 -4.62 -8.69
CA ARG A 56 7.43 -3.88 -9.25
C ARG A 56 6.95 -2.69 -10.06
N SER A 57 6.01 -2.90 -10.97
CA SER A 57 5.39 -1.83 -11.76
C SER A 57 4.63 -0.85 -10.87
N ALA A 58 3.90 -1.36 -9.88
CA ALA A 58 3.17 -0.56 -8.91
C ALA A 58 4.08 0.40 -8.14
N GLY A 59 5.25 -0.08 -7.71
CA GLY A 59 6.24 0.74 -7.04
C GLY A 59 6.69 1.92 -7.89
N PHE A 60 6.94 1.70 -9.18
CA PHE A 60 7.33 2.78 -10.10
C PHE A 60 6.16 3.71 -10.44
N VAL A 61 4.93 3.25 -10.44
CA VAL A 61 3.75 4.13 -10.55
C VAL A 61 3.68 5.07 -9.34
N ALA A 62 3.82 4.55 -8.12
CA ALA A 62 3.82 5.36 -6.91
C ALA A 62 5.00 6.35 -6.88
N LEU A 63 6.18 5.91 -7.31
CA LEU A 63 7.35 6.77 -7.48
C LEU A 63 7.08 7.92 -8.45
N GLY A 64 6.46 7.63 -9.60
CA GLY A 64 6.10 8.63 -10.60
C GLY A 64 5.12 9.68 -10.07
N LEU A 65 4.13 9.26 -9.30
CA LEU A 65 3.20 10.16 -8.63
C LEU A 65 3.94 11.09 -7.64
N GLY A 66 4.83 10.53 -6.83
CA GLY A 66 5.65 11.31 -5.91
C GLY A 66 6.54 12.33 -6.61
N ARG A 67 7.17 11.96 -7.73
CA ARG A 67 7.96 12.87 -8.56
C ARG A 67 7.14 13.99 -9.18
N ALA A 68 5.88 13.72 -9.49
CA ALA A 68 4.96 14.72 -10.01
C ALA A 68 4.39 15.67 -8.93
N GLY A 69 4.83 15.53 -7.68
CA GLY A 69 4.36 16.34 -6.56
C GLY A 69 3.10 15.81 -5.88
N CYS A 70 2.71 14.56 -6.17
CA CYS A 70 1.56 13.88 -5.59
C CYS A 70 2.04 12.67 -4.77
N PRO A 71 2.53 12.87 -3.54
CA PRO A 71 2.99 11.75 -2.71
C PRO A 71 1.94 10.65 -2.62
N ALA A 72 2.35 9.42 -2.95
CA ALA A 72 1.45 8.28 -3.00
C ALA A 72 1.81 7.25 -1.94
N ALA A 73 0.82 6.50 -1.49
CA ALA A 73 1.03 5.28 -0.75
C ALA A 73 0.99 4.07 -1.69
N LEU A 74 1.87 3.10 -1.44
CA LEU A 74 1.90 1.80 -2.08
C LEU A 74 1.50 0.75 -1.07
N VAL A 75 0.47 -0.02 -1.37
CA VAL A 75 -0.04 -1.08 -0.49
C VAL A 75 0.21 -2.42 -1.13
N THR A 76 0.86 -3.32 -0.40
CA THR A 76 1.17 -4.67 -0.86
C THR A 76 0.78 -5.73 0.17
N THR A 77 0.59 -6.95 -0.29
CA THR A 77 0.48 -8.12 0.58
C THR A 77 1.86 -8.53 1.10
N SER A 78 1.93 -9.63 1.80
CA SER A 78 3.15 -10.20 2.38
C SER A 78 4.00 -10.98 1.36
N GLY A 79 5.13 -11.49 1.82
CA GLY A 79 5.98 -12.40 1.04
C GLY A 79 6.79 -11.70 -0.04
N THR A 80 6.83 -12.29 -1.24
CA THR A 80 7.63 -11.78 -2.36
C THR A 80 7.15 -10.43 -2.89
N ALA A 81 5.93 -10.01 -2.59
CA ALA A 81 5.42 -8.70 -2.92
C ALA A 81 6.36 -7.59 -2.40
N VAL A 82 6.80 -7.71 -1.15
CA VAL A 82 7.72 -6.75 -0.52
C VAL A 82 9.08 -6.72 -1.22
N ALA A 83 9.61 -7.88 -1.61
CA ALA A 83 10.87 -7.95 -2.35
C ALA A 83 10.79 -7.26 -3.72
N ASN A 84 9.65 -7.34 -4.38
CA ASN A 84 9.44 -6.77 -5.72
C ASN A 84 9.37 -5.24 -5.73
N ILE A 85 9.09 -4.59 -4.61
CA ILE A 85 9.07 -3.13 -4.54
C ILE A 85 10.45 -2.51 -4.27
N HIS A 86 11.44 -3.32 -3.95
CA HIS A 86 12.78 -2.85 -3.59
C HIS A 86 13.42 -1.93 -4.63
N PRO A 87 13.36 -2.21 -5.95
CA PRO A 87 13.91 -1.29 -6.95
C PRO A 87 13.31 0.13 -6.89
N ALA A 88 12.01 0.24 -6.72
CA ALA A 88 11.33 1.54 -6.62
C ALA A 88 11.68 2.26 -5.31
N VAL A 89 11.83 1.53 -4.21
CA VAL A 89 12.24 2.11 -2.91
C VAL A 89 13.65 2.66 -2.99
N LEU A 90 14.59 1.94 -3.59
CA LEU A 90 15.96 2.42 -3.80
C LEU A 90 15.98 3.69 -4.67
N GLU A 91 15.20 3.71 -5.73
CA GLU A 91 15.13 4.89 -6.61
C GLU A 91 14.47 6.08 -5.90
N ALA A 92 13.43 5.84 -5.10
CA ALA A 92 12.80 6.90 -4.30
C ALA A 92 13.79 7.53 -3.31
N ASP A 93 14.58 6.69 -2.64
CA ASP A 93 15.61 7.13 -1.71
C ASP A 93 16.70 7.94 -2.43
N ALA A 94 17.25 7.41 -3.51
CA ALA A 94 18.30 8.07 -4.29
C ALA A 94 17.85 9.41 -4.90
N ALA A 95 16.59 9.50 -5.32
CA ALA A 95 16.04 10.70 -5.93
C ALA A 95 15.40 11.69 -4.93
N GLY A 96 15.31 11.32 -3.64
CA GLY A 96 14.65 12.15 -2.63
C GLY A 96 13.14 12.29 -2.85
N VAL A 97 12.49 11.25 -3.40
CA VAL A 97 11.06 11.25 -3.70
C VAL A 97 10.29 10.62 -2.53
N PRO A 98 9.27 11.28 -1.98
CA PRO A 98 8.46 10.70 -0.92
C PRO A 98 7.66 9.50 -1.43
N LEU A 99 7.75 8.38 -0.73
CA LEU A 99 7.03 7.14 -1.01
C LEU A 99 6.64 6.49 0.32
N ILE A 100 5.35 6.30 0.53
CA ILE A 100 4.82 5.60 1.70
C ILE A 100 4.55 4.16 1.30
N VAL A 101 5.10 3.19 2.04
CA VAL A 101 4.86 1.77 1.79
C VAL A 101 4.13 1.16 2.98
N LEU A 102 2.99 0.54 2.71
CA LEU A 102 2.22 -0.26 3.67
C LEU A 102 2.23 -1.71 3.21
N SER A 103 3.04 -2.52 3.88
CA SER A 103 3.11 -3.96 3.63
C SER A 103 2.33 -4.72 4.69
N ALA A 104 1.35 -5.51 4.26
CA ALA A 104 0.68 -6.43 5.15
C ALA A 104 1.58 -7.63 5.47
N ASP A 105 1.35 -8.23 6.63
CA ASP A 105 2.05 -9.44 7.01
C ASP A 105 1.04 -10.48 7.54
N ARG A 106 1.50 -11.70 7.64
CA ARG A 106 0.78 -12.80 8.27
C ARG A 106 0.87 -12.67 9.78
N PRO A 107 -0.08 -13.27 10.53
CA PRO A 107 -0.01 -13.27 11.99
C PRO A 107 1.24 -14.01 12.49
N ALA A 108 1.76 -13.59 13.64
CA ALA A 108 3.06 -14.04 14.17
C ALA A 108 3.16 -15.57 14.31
N GLU A 109 2.07 -16.24 14.64
CA GLU A 109 2.01 -17.69 14.75
C GLU A 109 2.23 -18.43 13.41
N MET A 110 2.12 -17.72 12.30
CA MET A 110 2.35 -18.27 10.97
C MET A 110 3.75 -17.96 10.43
N TRP A 111 4.55 -17.20 11.16
CA TRP A 111 5.92 -16.90 10.72
C TRP A 111 6.75 -18.18 10.70
N HIS A 112 7.60 -18.30 9.68
CA HIS A 112 8.49 -19.44 9.44
C HIS A 112 7.77 -20.79 9.20
N THR A 113 6.47 -20.76 8.94
CA THR A 113 5.70 -21.99 8.63
C THR A 113 5.62 -22.29 7.14
N GLY A 114 6.07 -21.36 6.29
CA GLY A 114 5.88 -21.43 4.83
C GLY A 114 4.47 -21.04 4.37
N ALA A 115 3.61 -20.58 5.28
CA ALA A 115 2.27 -20.12 4.92
C ALA A 115 2.32 -18.78 4.14
N ASN A 116 1.45 -18.66 3.14
CA ASN A 116 1.27 -17.44 2.36
C ASN A 116 0.42 -16.40 3.10
#